data_0ed368d4d6001bed9cdce2afca9b811c
#
_entry.id   0ed368d4d6001bed9cdce2afca9b811c
#
_cell.length_a   1.000
_cell.length_b   1.000
_cell.length_c   1.000
_cell.angle_alpha   90.00
_cell.angle_beta   90.00
_cell.angle_gamma   90.00
#
_symmetry.space_group_name_H-M   'P 1'
#
loop_
_entity.id
_entity.type
_entity.pdbx_description
1 polymer ?
#
loop_
_entity_poly.entity_id
_entity_poly.type
_entity_poly.pdbx_seq_one_letter_code
_entity_poly.pdbx_strand_id
1 'polypeptide(L)'
;MISLTLKISLIVIFFSSTLLLAHTGVKNEDVMKRMNLMKSMAENTKIIGEMLKKKIPFDLEQAKNSLIEISNLSKSTPSVFKKMAMDPKSESKIKIWEEFDNFRDLSNKLADNTLSIAENLSGFEDLKPALMRTASGCKECHTIYRE
;
A
#
# COMPACT_ATOMS: atom_id res chain seq x y z
N MET A 1 21.77 7.67 66.59
CA MET A 1 21.10 8.43 65.51
C MET A 1 21.56 7.85 64.19
N ILE A 2 20.74 7.02 63.59
CA ILE A 2 21.10 6.25 62.36
C ILE A 2 20.48 7.01 61.18
N SER A 3 21.36 7.53 60.30
CA SER A 3 20.94 8.20 59.07
C SER A 3 20.59 7.15 58.02
N LEU A 4 19.31 7.08 57.65
CA LEU A 4 18.80 6.19 56.62
C LEU A 4 18.89 6.90 55.27
N THR A 5 19.98 6.65 54.54
CA THR A 5 20.11 7.13 53.15
C THR A 5 19.27 6.26 52.23
N LEU A 6 18.14 6.80 51.77
CA LEU A 6 17.24 6.22 50.80
C LEU A 6 17.93 6.21 49.44
N LYS A 7 18.40 5.04 48.98
CA LYS A 7 18.90 4.83 47.62
C LYS A 7 17.70 4.71 46.67
N ILE A 8 17.36 5.80 46.00
CA ILE A 8 16.40 5.76 44.88
C ILE A 8 17.13 5.17 43.67
N SER A 9 16.84 3.89 43.41
CA SER A 9 17.32 3.22 42.20
C SER A 9 16.44 3.66 41.02
N LEU A 10 16.98 4.52 40.15
CA LEU A 10 16.33 4.97 38.92
C LEU A 10 16.37 3.85 37.89
N ILE A 11 15.29 3.07 37.82
CA ILE A 11 15.13 2.08 36.74
C ILE A 11 14.75 2.83 35.46
N VAL A 12 15.72 3.08 34.62
CA VAL A 12 15.49 3.58 33.25
C VAL A 12 14.98 2.40 32.41
N ILE A 13 13.65 2.34 32.25
CA ILE A 13 13.02 1.40 31.32
C ILE A 13 13.28 1.93 29.92
N PHE A 14 14.26 1.35 29.22
CA PHE A 14 14.48 1.55 27.79
C PHE A 14 13.31 0.90 27.07
N PHE A 15 12.30 1.69 26.70
CA PHE A 15 11.27 1.29 25.75
C PHE A 15 11.94 1.22 24.38
N SER A 16 12.51 0.06 24.06
CA SER A 16 12.93 -0.25 22.69
C SER A 16 11.69 -0.31 21.82
N SER A 17 11.40 0.80 21.14
CA SER A 17 10.39 0.85 20.09
C SER A 17 10.88 -0.05 18.94
N THR A 18 10.52 -1.33 18.98
CA THR A 18 10.68 -2.22 17.83
C THR A 18 9.74 -1.70 16.75
N LEU A 19 10.30 -0.93 15.82
CA LEU A 19 9.67 -0.67 14.53
C LEU A 19 9.36 -2.05 13.94
N LEU A 20 8.10 -2.46 13.99
CA LEU A 20 7.59 -3.62 13.28
C LEU A 20 7.79 -3.36 11.78
N LEU A 21 8.93 -3.77 11.27
CA LEU A 21 9.19 -3.88 9.84
C LEU A 21 8.22 -4.96 9.32
N ALA A 22 7.12 -4.53 8.70
CA ALA A 22 6.06 -5.41 8.18
C ALA A 22 6.55 -6.45 7.16
N HIS A 23 7.84 -6.39 6.79
CA HIS A 23 8.50 -7.29 5.84
C HIS A 23 9.68 -8.07 6.46
N THR A 24 9.75 -8.17 7.78
CA THR A 24 10.78 -8.99 8.42
C THR A 24 10.60 -10.44 7.99
N GLY A 25 11.61 -10.97 7.29
CA GLY A 25 11.66 -12.37 6.84
C GLY A 25 11.51 -12.60 5.34
N VAL A 26 11.22 -11.59 4.53
CA VAL A 26 11.35 -11.70 3.07
C VAL A 26 12.82 -11.65 2.69
N LYS A 27 13.31 -12.68 1.99
CA LYS A 27 14.73 -12.80 1.61
C LYS A 27 14.97 -12.44 0.14
N ASN A 28 13.95 -12.56 -0.69
CA ASN A 28 14.05 -12.29 -2.12
C ASN A 28 13.80 -10.81 -2.40
N GLU A 29 14.79 -10.11 -2.99
CA GLU A 29 14.70 -8.68 -3.29
C GLU A 29 13.60 -8.33 -4.29
N ASP A 30 13.35 -9.17 -5.30
CA ASP A 30 12.31 -8.93 -6.30
C ASP A 30 10.92 -9.04 -5.66
N VAL A 31 10.74 -10.00 -4.73
CA VAL A 31 9.51 -10.12 -3.93
C VAL A 31 9.36 -8.89 -3.01
N MET A 32 10.42 -8.44 -2.37
CA MET A 32 10.40 -7.24 -1.52
C MET A 32 9.97 -5.99 -2.31
N LYS A 33 10.50 -5.80 -3.53
CA LYS A 33 10.11 -4.68 -4.41
C LYS A 33 8.62 -4.69 -4.72
N ARG A 34 8.05 -5.87 -5.03
CA ARG A 34 6.61 -6.04 -5.28
C ARG A 34 5.77 -5.70 -4.06
N MET A 35 6.16 -6.22 -2.89
CA MET A 35 5.46 -5.95 -1.64
C MET A 35 5.50 -4.46 -1.27
N ASN A 36 6.64 -3.79 -1.46
CA ASN A 36 6.76 -2.35 -1.22
C ASN A 36 5.87 -1.55 -2.17
N LEU A 37 5.81 -1.91 -3.44
CA LEU A 37 4.94 -1.26 -4.41
C LEU A 37 3.47 -1.41 -4.02
N MET A 38 3.02 -2.61 -3.66
CA MET A 38 1.64 -2.85 -3.20
C MET A 38 1.34 -2.13 -1.88
N LYS A 39 2.31 -2.03 -0.97
CA LYS A 39 2.19 -1.25 0.26
C LYS A 39 1.99 0.24 -0.04
N SER A 40 2.76 0.81 -0.96
CA SER A 40 2.60 2.21 -1.37
C SER A 40 1.23 2.49 -1.98
N MET A 41 0.69 1.58 -2.81
CA MET A 41 -0.69 1.68 -3.31
C MET A 41 -1.72 1.68 -2.16
N ALA A 42 -1.54 0.79 -1.18
CA ALA A 42 -2.43 0.68 -0.03
C ALA A 42 -2.39 1.94 0.85
N GLU A 43 -1.20 2.54 1.04
CA GLU A 43 -1.02 3.78 1.79
C GLU A 43 -1.74 4.96 1.12
N ASN A 44 -1.63 5.11 -0.20
CA ASN A 44 -2.35 6.14 -0.95
C ASN A 44 -3.87 5.91 -0.92
N THR A 45 -4.33 4.67 -1.05
CA THR A 45 -5.75 4.33 -0.90
C THR A 45 -6.27 4.64 0.51
N LYS A 46 -5.45 4.40 1.54
CA LYS A 46 -5.78 4.71 2.94
C LYS A 46 -5.98 6.20 3.15
N ILE A 47 -5.14 7.07 2.58
CA ILE A 47 -5.29 8.54 2.68
C ILE A 47 -6.69 8.96 2.24
N ILE A 48 -7.13 8.50 1.06
CA ILE A 48 -8.48 8.80 0.54
C ILE A 48 -9.58 8.28 1.48
N GLY A 49 -9.39 7.05 1.98
CA GLY A 49 -10.33 6.45 2.93
C GLY A 49 -10.40 7.15 4.28
N GLU A 50 -9.31 7.74 4.76
CA GLU A 50 -9.27 8.51 6.01
C GLU A 50 -9.93 9.87 5.84
N MET A 51 -9.76 10.55 4.71
CA MET A 51 -10.52 11.76 4.35
C MET A 51 -12.02 11.47 4.29
N LEU A 52 -12.43 10.40 3.59
CA LEU A 52 -13.83 10.00 3.47
C LEU A 52 -14.47 9.73 4.85
N LYS A 53 -13.73 9.12 5.77
CA LYS A 53 -14.15 8.85 7.15
C LYS A 53 -14.02 10.06 8.08
N LYS A 54 -13.58 11.21 7.58
CA LYS A 54 -13.33 12.45 8.34
C LYS A 54 -12.32 12.25 9.48
N LYS A 55 -11.39 11.29 9.35
CA LYS A 55 -10.28 11.08 10.29
C LYS A 55 -9.16 12.07 10.08
N ILE A 56 -9.02 12.56 8.84
CA ILE A 56 -8.16 13.67 8.46
C ILE A 56 -9.00 14.68 7.67
N PRO A 57 -8.61 15.98 7.64
CA PRO A 57 -9.29 16.98 6.83
C PRO A 57 -9.30 16.59 5.36
N PHE A 58 -10.37 16.98 4.65
CA PHE A 58 -10.42 16.84 3.19
C PHE A 58 -9.45 17.85 2.55
N ASP A 59 -8.59 17.34 1.69
CA ASP A 59 -7.68 18.09 0.83
C ASP A 59 -7.79 17.55 -0.59
N LEU A 60 -8.30 18.38 -1.51
CA LEU A 60 -8.53 17.98 -2.90
C LEU A 60 -7.23 17.64 -3.62
N GLU A 61 -6.18 18.44 -3.43
CA GLU A 61 -4.89 18.21 -4.08
C GLU A 61 -4.23 16.93 -3.56
N GLN A 62 -4.27 16.70 -2.26
CA GLN A 62 -3.74 15.47 -1.67
C GLN A 62 -4.52 14.24 -2.16
N ALA A 63 -5.83 14.32 -2.29
CA ALA A 63 -6.66 13.23 -2.81
C ALA A 63 -6.34 12.94 -4.29
N LYS A 64 -6.20 13.97 -5.12
CA LYS A 64 -5.77 13.82 -6.52
C LYS A 64 -4.38 13.22 -6.63
N ASN A 65 -3.42 13.73 -5.87
CA ASN A 65 -2.04 13.23 -5.88
C ASN A 65 -1.98 11.77 -5.44
N SER A 66 -2.77 11.35 -4.45
CA SER A 66 -2.85 9.95 -4.04
C SER A 66 -3.38 9.04 -5.15
N LEU A 67 -4.39 9.48 -5.92
CA LEU A 67 -4.91 8.73 -7.07
C LEU A 67 -3.91 8.66 -8.22
N ILE A 68 -3.21 9.76 -8.51
CA ILE A 68 -2.15 9.80 -9.52
C ILE A 68 -1.01 8.85 -9.14
N GLU A 69 -0.63 8.81 -7.86
CA GLU A 69 0.41 7.90 -7.40
C GLU A 69 -0.02 6.44 -7.50
N ILE A 70 -1.29 6.11 -7.18
CA ILE A 70 -1.83 4.76 -7.42
C ILE A 70 -1.76 4.42 -8.92
N SER A 71 -2.08 5.36 -9.82
CA SER A 71 -1.96 5.17 -11.26
C SER A 71 -0.52 4.86 -11.68
N ASN A 72 0.45 5.65 -11.23
CA ASN A 72 1.88 5.47 -11.54
C ASN A 72 2.41 4.12 -11.03
N LEU A 73 2.07 3.75 -9.80
CA LEU A 73 2.44 2.46 -9.20
C LEU A 73 1.80 1.30 -9.96
N SER A 74 0.52 1.43 -10.35
CA SER A 74 -0.17 0.43 -11.16
C SER A 74 0.53 0.24 -12.50
N LYS A 75 0.86 1.32 -13.20
CA LYS A 75 1.59 1.28 -14.46
C LYS A 75 2.97 0.63 -14.34
N SER A 76 3.60 0.78 -13.17
CA SER A 76 4.92 0.20 -12.88
C SER A 76 4.85 -1.26 -12.44
N THR A 77 3.68 -1.76 -12.05
CA THR A 77 3.50 -3.12 -11.51
C THR A 77 4.04 -4.22 -12.44
N PRO A 78 3.75 -4.24 -13.75
CA PRO A 78 4.26 -5.30 -14.63
C PRO A 78 5.79 -5.36 -14.66
N SER A 79 6.47 -4.23 -14.52
CA SER A 79 7.93 -4.18 -14.56
C SER A 79 8.59 -4.92 -13.40
N VAL A 80 8.03 -4.80 -12.18
CA VAL A 80 8.55 -5.48 -10.98
C VAL A 80 8.14 -6.96 -10.91
N PHE A 81 7.19 -7.39 -11.74
CA PHE A 81 6.78 -8.79 -11.89
C PHE A 81 7.39 -9.48 -13.10
N LYS A 82 8.16 -8.78 -13.94
CA LYS A 82 8.73 -9.34 -15.18
C LYS A 82 9.57 -10.59 -14.94
N LYS A 83 10.37 -10.60 -13.86
CA LYS A 83 11.15 -11.76 -13.46
C LYS A 83 10.34 -12.61 -12.49
N MET A 84 10.17 -13.90 -12.79
CA MET A 84 9.58 -14.83 -11.83
C MET A 84 10.48 -14.97 -10.60
N ALA A 85 9.93 -14.68 -9.43
CA ALA A 85 10.60 -14.85 -8.15
C ALA A 85 9.58 -15.21 -7.09
N MET A 86 9.93 -16.16 -6.24
CA MET A 86 9.09 -16.70 -5.17
C MET A 86 9.78 -16.54 -3.81
N ASP A 87 9.00 -16.43 -2.78
CA ASP A 87 9.41 -16.35 -1.37
C ASP A 87 8.27 -16.93 -0.53
N PRO A 88 8.52 -17.62 0.58
CA PRO A 88 7.44 -18.15 1.44
C PRO A 88 6.46 -17.08 1.97
N LYS A 89 6.84 -15.82 1.93
CA LYS A 89 6.00 -14.68 2.31
C LYS A 89 5.27 -14.05 1.15
N SER A 90 5.52 -14.51 -0.09
CA SER A 90 4.85 -14.00 -1.28
C SER A 90 3.43 -14.58 -1.38
N GLU A 91 2.46 -13.72 -1.57
CA GLU A 91 1.07 -14.11 -1.89
C GLU A 91 0.81 -14.11 -3.41
N SER A 92 1.86 -13.99 -4.22
CA SER A 92 1.74 -13.97 -5.68
C SER A 92 1.57 -15.37 -6.23
N LYS A 93 0.51 -15.62 -7.00
CA LYS A 93 0.30 -16.90 -7.70
C LYS A 93 1.22 -17.03 -8.91
N ILE A 94 1.65 -18.25 -9.22
CA ILE A 94 2.43 -18.58 -10.44
C ILE A 94 1.69 -18.14 -11.69
N LYS A 95 0.38 -18.17 -11.67
CA LYS A 95 -0.52 -17.76 -12.75
C LYS A 95 -0.22 -16.36 -13.32
N ILE A 96 0.43 -15.46 -12.55
CA ILE A 96 0.88 -14.16 -13.05
C ILE A 96 1.78 -14.33 -14.27
N TRP A 97 2.72 -15.28 -14.23
CA TRP A 97 3.70 -15.48 -15.29
C TRP A 97 3.18 -16.38 -16.43
N GLU A 98 2.17 -17.20 -16.15
CA GLU A 98 1.46 -17.98 -17.15
C GLU A 98 0.55 -17.09 -18.02
N GLU A 99 -0.01 -16.03 -17.42
CA GLU A 99 -0.96 -15.11 -18.04
C GLU A 99 -0.45 -13.65 -18.00
N PHE A 100 0.85 -13.43 -18.20
CA PHE A 100 1.50 -12.14 -17.93
C PHE A 100 0.89 -10.97 -18.75
N ASP A 101 0.42 -11.21 -19.95
CA ASP A 101 -0.25 -10.19 -20.77
C ASP A 101 -1.57 -9.73 -20.12
N ASN A 102 -2.40 -10.67 -19.65
CA ASN A 102 -3.64 -10.34 -18.96
C ASN A 102 -3.36 -9.63 -17.62
N PHE A 103 -2.33 -10.07 -16.87
CA PHE A 103 -1.88 -9.39 -15.65
C PHE A 103 -1.47 -7.94 -15.93
N ARG A 104 -0.67 -7.72 -16.98
CA ARG A 104 -0.25 -6.38 -17.43
C ARG A 104 -1.46 -5.51 -17.80
N ASP A 105 -2.40 -6.07 -18.56
CA ASP A 105 -3.56 -5.34 -19.06
C ASP A 105 -4.50 -4.92 -17.92
N LEU A 106 -4.71 -5.76 -16.90
CA LEU A 106 -5.43 -5.40 -15.69
C LEU A 106 -4.73 -4.30 -14.88
N SER A 107 -3.41 -4.36 -14.82
CA SER A 107 -2.61 -3.33 -14.15
C SER A 107 -2.71 -1.98 -14.87
N ASN A 108 -2.60 -1.97 -16.19
CA ASN A 108 -2.75 -0.77 -17.00
C ASN A 108 -4.18 -0.21 -16.92
N LYS A 109 -5.20 -1.07 -16.94
CA LYS A 109 -6.61 -0.68 -16.75
C LYS A 109 -6.83 0.02 -15.41
N LEU A 110 -6.22 -0.49 -14.33
CA LEU A 110 -6.28 0.19 -13.02
C LEU A 110 -5.58 1.55 -13.08
N ALA A 111 -4.42 1.65 -13.73
CA ALA A 111 -3.69 2.90 -13.89
C ALA A 111 -4.52 3.96 -14.62
N ASP A 112 -5.09 3.61 -15.77
CA ASP A 112 -5.89 4.53 -16.59
C ASP A 112 -7.17 4.96 -15.84
N ASN A 113 -7.83 4.01 -15.17
CA ASN A 113 -9.03 4.30 -14.38
C ASN A 113 -8.73 5.26 -13.22
N THR A 114 -7.64 5.04 -12.47
CA THR A 114 -7.30 5.91 -11.33
C THR A 114 -6.85 7.30 -11.77
N LEU A 115 -6.13 7.40 -12.90
CA LEU A 115 -5.79 8.69 -13.49
C LEU A 115 -7.06 9.46 -13.89
N SER A 116 -7.98 8.81 -14.60
CA SER A 116 -9.26 9.42 -14.98
C SER A 116 -10.08 9.85 -13.76
N ILE A 117 -10.07 9.07 -12.68
CA ILE A 117 -10.73 9.46 -11.43
C ILE A 117 -10.08 10.72 -10.85
N ALA A 118 -8.73 10.81 -10.81
CA ALA A 118 -8.01 11.96 -10.29
C ALA A 118 -8.31 13.25 -11.10
N GLU A 119 -8.36 13.15 -12.42
CA GLU A 119 -8.68 14.27 -13.31
C GLU A 119 -10.08 14.84 -13.07
N ASN A 120 -11.05 13.96 -12.79
CA ASN A 120 -12.44 14.33 -12.60
C ASN A 120 -12.85 14.58 -11.14
N LEU A 121 -11.94 14.34 -10.17
CA LEU A 121 -12.22 14.60 -8.76
C LEU A 121 -12.34 16.11 -8.53
N SER A 122 -13.46 16.57 -7.98
CA SER A 122 -13.78 17.98 -7.79
C SER A 122 -14.09 18.36 -6.35
N GLY A 123 -14.48 17.39 -5.51
CA GLY A 123 -14.87 17.67 -4.14
C GLY A 123 -14.99 16.44 -3.25
N PHE A 124 -15.37 16.69 -2.00
CA PHE A 124 -15.50 15.64 -0.99
C PHE A 124 -16.47 14.52 -1.40
N GLU A 125 -17.57 14.88 -2.06
CA GLU A 125 -18.62 13.93 -2.46
C GLU A 125 -18.11 12.90 -3.50
N ASP A 126 -17.05 13.25 -4.23
CA ASP A 126 -16.45 12.35 -5.22
C ASP A 126 -15.55 11.28 -4.58
N LEU A 127 -15.14 11.44 -3.30
CA LEU A 127 -14.23 10.50 -2.64
C LEU A 127 -14.79 9.09 -2.55
N LYS A 128 -16.09 8.95 -2.23
CA LYS A 128 -16.71 7.63 -2.08
C LYS A 128 -16.73 6.85 -3.40
N PRO A 129 -17.25 7.39 -4.51
CA PRO A 129 -17.20 6.70 -5.80
C PRO A 129 -15.75 6.48 -6.29
N ALA A 130 -14.83 7.42 -6.06
CA ALA A 130 -13.43 7.28 -6.39
C ALA A 130 -12.81 6.07 -5.68
N LEU A 131 -12.98 5.98 -4.36
CA LEU A 131 -12.45 4.87 -3.55
C LEU A 131 -13.06 3.52 -3.98
N MET A 132 -14.37 3.48 -4.23
CA MET A 132 -15.04 2.24 -4.66
C MET A 132 -14.54 1.75 -6.02
N ARG A 133 -14.38 2.64 -6.99
CA ARG A 133 -13.87 2.30 -8.33
C ARG A 133 -12.41 1.83 -8.28
N THR A 134 -11.57 2.52 -7.53
CA THR A 134 -10.17 2.13 -7.31
C THR A 134 -10.08 0.74 -6.66
N ALA A 135 -10.82 0.52 -5.57
CA ALA A 135 -10.86 -0.77 -4.86
C ALA A 135 -11.39 -1.91 -5.74
N SER A 136 -12.36 -1.64 -6.62
CA SER A 136 -12.86 -2.62 -7.58
C SER A 136 -11.77 -3.08 -8.55
N GLY A 137 -10.96 -2.16 -9.08
CA GLY A 137 -9.84 -2.51 -9.96
C GLY A 137 -8.75 -3.31 -9.24
N CYS A 138 -8.42 -2.94 -7.99
CA CYS A 138 -7.50 -3.74 -7.16
C CYS A 138 -8.03 -5.17 -6.95
N LYS A 139 -9.31 -5.30 -6.64
CA LYS A 139 -9.96 -6.60 -6.42
C LYS A 139 -9.96 -7.47 -7.67
N GLU A 140 -10.22 -6.89 -8.84
CA GLU A 140 -10.26 -7.61 -10.13
C GLU A 140 -8.96 -8.38 -10.36
N CYS A 141 -7.81 -7.72 -10.19
CA CYS A 141 -6.50 -8.34 -10.32
C CYS A 141 -6.20 -9.34 -9.18
N HIS A 142 -6.43 -8.94 -7.92
CA HIS A 142 -6.11 -9.76 -6.75
C HIS A 142 -6.92 -11.07 -6.69
N THR A 143 -8.17 -11.08 -7.14
CA THR A 143 -8.99 -12.30 -7.20
C THR A 143 -8.36 -13.39 -8.07
N ILE A 144 -7.63 -13.01 -9.12
CA ILE A 144 -7.02 -13.93 -10.07
C ILE A 144 -5.60 -14.32 -9.66
N TYR A 145 -4.80 -13.35 -9.19
CA TYR A 145 -3.34 -13.44 -9.11
C TYR A 145 -2.76 -13.42 -7.70
N ARG A 146 -3.60 -13.24 -6.66
CA ARG A 146 -3.17 -13.26 -5.26
C ARG A 146 -3.80 -14.44 -4.50
N GLU A 147 -3.03 -15.07 -3.56
CA GLU A 147 -3.51 -16.11 -2.65
C GLU A 147 -4.59 -15.56 -1.69
#